data_6f2db618f848a1eaa811f30cd958b9db
#
_entry.id   6f2db618f848a1eaa811f30cd958b9db
#
_cell.length_a   1.000
_cell.length_b   1.000
_cell.length_c   1.000
_cell.angle_alpha   90.00
_cell.angle_beta   90.00
_cell.angle_gamma   90.00
#
_symmetry.space_group_name_H-M   'P 1'
#
loop_
_entity.id
_entity.type
_entity.pdbx_description
1 polymer ?
#
loop_
_entity_poly.entity_id
_entity_poly.type
_entity_poly.pdbx_seq_one_letter_code
_entity_poly.pdbx_strand_id
1 'polypeptide(L)'
;MRFWGTRGSIATPGGATLRYGGNTSCVEIASDAGTTILIDAGTGANALGKALVEQGRAMSGHILISHTHWDHIQGLPFFAPLFVAGAEWHIYGPRGIGQSLRDVLAAQMDYAYFPVTLNAFAAQVHYHEIVEGGFSIDDVWIATQYLNHPALTVGYRLEADGGSVVYASD
;
A
#
# COMPACT_ATOMS: atom_id res chain seq x y z
N MET A 1 -0.61 0.94 14.87
CA MET A 1 0.21 1.38 13.70
C MET A 1 1.63 0.84 13.81
N ARG A 2 2.19 0.37 12.69
CA ARG A 2 3.58 -0.15 12.59
C ARG A 2 4.24 0.29 11.29
N PHE A 3 5.48 0.74 11.35
CA PHE A 3 6.28 1.10 10.18
C PHE A 3 7.08 -0.11 9.68
N TRP A 4 6.97 -0.42 8.39
CA TRP A 4 7.71 -1.48 7.70
C TRP A 4 8.74 -0.92 6.72
N GLY A 5 8.57 0.35 6.35
CA GLY A 5 9.47 1.12 5.52
C GLY A 5 9.20 2.60 5.66
N THR A 6 10.27 3.39 5.73
CA THR A 6 10.23 4.84 5.98
C THR A 6 11.19 5.64 5.10
N ARG A 7 11.86 4.98 4.15
CA ARG A 7 12.77 5.67 3.23
C ARG A 7 12.03 6.20 2.01
N GLY A 8 12.47 7.36 1.54
CA GLY A 8 12.09 7.89 0.22
C GLY A 8 13.07 7.46 -0.88
N SER A 9 12.61 7.50 -2.10
CA SER A 9 13.30 7.31 -3.37
C SER A 9 13.80 5.90 -3.64
N ILE A 10 14.67 5.32 -2.80
CA ILE A 10 15.25 3.99 -3.02
C ILE A 10 15.53 3.26 -1.72
N ALA A 11 15.30 1.96 -1.71
CA ALA A 11 15.70 1.10 -0.60
C ALA A 11 17.22 1.12 -0.42
N THR A 12 17.68 1.36 0.80
CA THR A 12 19.10 1.50 1.12
C THR A 12 19.44 0.60 2.32
N PRO A 13 19.81 -0.66 2.10
CA PRO A 13 20.25 -1.53 3.19
C PRO A 13 21.64 -1.12 3.68
N GLY A 14 21.93 -1.35 4.96
CA GLY A 14 23.29 -1.13 5.50
C GLY A 14 23.31 -0.48 6.87
N GLY A 15 24.53 -0.30 7.41
CA GLY A 15 24.75 0.21 8.76
C GLY A 15 24.17 1.61 9.01
N ALA A 16 24.15 2.47 7.99
CA ALA A 16 23.61 3.82 8.08
C ALA A 16 22.07 3.88 8.25
N THR A 17 21.37 2.81 7.91
CA THR A 17 19.90 2.74 7.96
C THR A 17 19.35 1.83 9.07
N LEU A 18 20.21 1.31 9.95
CA LEU A 18 19.80 0.38 11.02
C LEU A 18 18.76 0.96 11.98
N ARG A 19 18.77 2.27 12.22
CA ARG A 19 17.88 2.89 13.19
C ARG A 19 16.40 2.83 12.79
N TYR A 20 16.10 3.11 11.52
CA TYR A 20 14.72 3.18 11.00
C TYR A 20 14.45 2.18 9.88
N GLY A 21 15.45 1.40 9.50
CA GLY A 21 15.39 0.47 8.39
C GLY A 21 15.70 1.12 7.04
N GLY A 22 16.01 0.28 6.06
CA GLY A 22 16.36 0.69 4.70
C GLY A 22 15.24 0.52 3.68
N ASN A 23 14.05 0.06 4.09
CA ASN A 23 12.91 -0.16 3.19
C ASN A 23 12.17 1.14 2.88
N THR A 24 11.60 1.21 1.68
CA THR A 24 10.77 2.33 1.25
C THR A 24 9.34 2.20 1.79
N SER A 25 8.57 3.26 1.64
CA SER A 25 7.30 3.56 2.32
C SER A 25 6.34 2.38 2.41
N CYS A 26 6.06 1.95 3.64
CA CYS A 26 5.02 0.99 3.96
C CYS A 26 4.64 1.09 5.43
N VAL A 27 3.39 1.42 5.72
CA VAL A 27 2.87 1.56 7.08
C VAL A 27 1.67 0.63 7.24
N GLU A 28 1.66 -0.18 8.28
CA GLU A 28 0.53 -1.02 8.69
C GLU A 28 -0.29 -0.29 9.74
N ILE A 29 -1.60 -0.26 9.54
CA ILE A 29 -2.61 0.15 10.52
C ILE A 29 -3.55 -1.03 10.71
N ALA A 30 -3.80 -1.37 11.96
CA ALA A 30 -4.81 -2.35 12.33
C ALA A 30 -5.73 -1.72 13.36
N SER A 31 -7.05 -1.83 13.18
CA SER A 31 -8.04 -1.44 14.17
C SER A 31 -8.25 -2.54 15.21
N ASP A 32 -8.88 -2.21 16.32
CA ASP A 32 -9.25 -3.18 17.36
C ASP A 32 -10.30 -4.20 16.85
N ALA A 33 -11.09 -3.83 15.84
CA ALA A 33 -12.03 -4.73 15.16
C ALA A 33 -11.33 -5.72 14.19
N GLY A 34 -10.04 -5.51 13.89
CA GLY A 34 -9.24 -6.41 13.07
C GLY A 34 -9.06 -5.96 11.61
N THR A 35 -9.59 -4.79 11.21
CA THR A 35 -9.37 -4.25 9.88
C THR A 35 -7.89 -3.99 9.65
N THR A 36 -7.33 -4.54 8.56
CA THR A 36 -5.91 -4.40 8.21
C THR A 36 -5.78 -3.47 7.02
N ILE A 37 -5.08 -2.36 7.22
CA ILE A 37 -4.81 -1.36 6.18
C ILE A 37 -3.30 -1.16 6.05
N LEU A 38 -2.79 -1.22 4.81
CA LEU A 38 -1.46 -0.76 4.46
C LEU A 38 -1.57 0.62 3.84
N ILE A 39 -0.66 1.53 4.20
CA ILE A 39 -0.46 2.77 3.45
C ILE A 39 0.89 2.66 2.76
N ASP A 40 0.83 2.75 1.44
CA ASP A 40 1.89 2.49 0.48
C ASP A 40 2.47 1.07 0.50
N ALA A 41 2.86 0.61 -0.68
CA ALA A 41 3.41 -0.71 -0.92
C ALA A 41 4.85 -0.62 -1.48
N GLY A 42 5.70 0.19 -0.85
CA GLY A 42 7.13 0.21 -1.12
C GLY A 42 7.81 -1.09 -0.66
N THR A 43 9.13 -1.15 -0.63
CA THR A 43 9.84 -2.41 -0.34
C THR A 43 9.53 -2.99 1.03
N GLY A 44 9.04 -2.18 1.99
CA GLY A 44 8.54 -2.64 3.28
C GLY A 44 7.39 -3.65 3.18
N ALA A 45 6.59 -3.59 2.12
CA ALA A 45 5.46 -4.49 1.89
C ALA A 45 5.87 -5.97 1.79
N ASN A 46 7.10 -6.27 1.31
CA ASN A 46 7.60 -7.64 1.28
C ASN A 46 7.69 -8.26 2.69
N ALA A 47 8.28 -7.53 3.65
CA ALA A 47 8.41 -8.01 5.02
C ALA A 47 7.04 -8.11 5.71
N LEU A 48 6.18 -7.10 5.54
CA LEU A 48 4.81 -7.12 6.06
C LEU A 48 4.02 -8.29 5.48
N GLY A 49 4.07 -8.50 4.16
CA GLY A 49 3.32 -9.58 3.51
C GLY A 49 3.69 -10.96 4.05
N LYS A 50 4.99 -11.22 4.28
CA LYS A 50 5.45 -12.45 4.93
C LYS A 50 4.90 -12.60 6.35
N ALA A 51 4.96 -11.54 7.14
CA ALA A 51 4.43 -11.54 8.50
C ALA A 51 2.92 -11.79 8.54
N LEU A 52 2.14 -11.23 7.61
CA LEU A 52 0.69 -11.47 7.51
C LEU A 52 0.38 -12.94 7.19
N VAL A 53 1.13 -13.54 6.27
CA VAL A 53 0.97 -14.98 5.95
C VAL A 53 1.32 -15.85 7.15
N GLU A 54 2.45 -15.60 7.81
CA GLU A 54 2.89 -16.34 8.99
C GLU A 54 1.90 -16.24 10.17
N GLN A 55 1.21 -15.11 10.30
CA GLN A 55 0.21 -14.86 11.35
C GLN A 55 -1.21 -15.31 10.96
N GLY A 56 -1.42 -15.86 9.77
CA GLY A 56 -2.74 -16.22 9.28
C GLY A 56 -3.66 -15.02 8.97
N ARG A 57 -3.11 -13.83 8.77
CA ARG A 57 -3.82 -12.57 8.51
C ARG A 57 -3.80 -12.14 7.05
N ALA A 58 -3.47 -13.06 6.13
CA ALA A 58 -3.28 -12.74 4.72
C ALA A 58 -4.58 -12.82 3.88
N MET A 59 -5.70 -13.23 4.47
CA MET A 59 -6.91 -13.55 3.71
C MET A 59 -7.70 -12.33 3.24
N SER A 60 -7.56 -11.20 3.91
CA SER A 60 -8.21 -9.95 3.48
C SER A 60 -7.45 -8.74 3.99
N GLY A 61 -7.62 -7.60 3.28
CA GLY A 61 -7.07 -6.33 3.71
C GLY A 61 -7.15 -5.26 2.63
N HIS A 62 -6.62 -4.10 2.97
CA HIS A 62 -6.74 -2.89 2.18
C HIS A 62 -5.37 -2.23 2.02
N ILE A 63 -5.08 -1.74 0.82
CA ILE A 63 -3.86 -1.02 0.49
C ILE A 63 -4.26 0.37 0.00
N LEU A 64 -3.84 1.40 0.70
CA LEU A 64 -4.01 2.80 0.32
C LEU A 64 -2.70 3.28 -0.32
N ILE A 65 -2.71 3.60 -1.60
CA ILE A 65 -1.57 4.14 -2.33
C ILE A 65 -1.66 5.66 -2.31
N SER A 66 -0.65 6.32 -1.74
CA SER A 66 -0.60 7.79 -1.72
C SER A 66 -0.37 8.35 -3.12
N HIS A 67 0.55 7.78 -3.86
CA HIS A 67 0.85 8.05 -5.26
C HIS A 67 1.69 6.91 -5.85
N THR A 68 1.93 6.95 -7.15
CA THR A 68 2.51 5.81 -7.88
C THR A 68 4.00 5.96 -8.21
N HIS A 69 4.78 6.77 -7.50
CA HIS A 69 6.23 6.70 -7.57
C HIS A 69 6.72 5.33 -7.08
N TRP A 70 7.83 4.87 -7.64
CA TRP A 70 8.30 3.50 -7.41
C TRP A 70 8.52 3.15 -5.96
N ASP A 71 9.06 4.03 -5.18
CA ASP A 71 9.30 3.82 -3.76
C ASP A 71 8.03 3.62 -2.93
N HIS A 72 6.86 3.96 -3.48
CA HIS A 72 5.55 3.73 -2.87
C HIS A 72 4.82 2.49 -3.41
N ILE A 73 5.26 1.90 -4.53
CA ILE A 73 4.57 0.76 -5.15
C ILE A 73 5.48 -0.44 -5.47
N GLN A 74 6.80 -0.29 -5.47
CA GLN A 74 7.74 -1.32 -5.96
C GLN A 74 7.72 -2.63 -5.14
N GLY A 75 7.18 -2.63 -3.93
CA GLY A 75 7.02 -3.81 -3.11
C GLY A 75 5.74 -4.60 -3.39
N LEU A 76 4.76 -4.00 -4.10
CA LEU A 76 3.48 -4.64 -4.42
C LEU A 76 3.66 -6.00 -5.13
N PRO A 77 4.53 -6.15 -6.14
CA PRO A 77 4.78 -7.43 -6.80
C PRO A 77 5.33 -8.52 -5.88
N PHE A 78 5.83 -8.16 -4.72
CA PHE A 78 6.42 -9.05 -3.70
C PHE A 78 5.55 -9.20 -2.44
N PHE A 79 4.34 -8.63 -2.46
CA PHE A 79 3.42 -8.70 -1.34
C PHE A 79 2.71 -10.06 -1.31
N ALA A 80 3.23 -10.97 -0.47
CA ALA A 80 2.82 -12.37 -0.43
C ALA A 80 1.31 -12.63 -0.34
N PRO A 81 0.49 -11.83 0.39
CA PRO A 81 -0.95 -12.03 0.44
C PRO A 81 -1.68 -12.01 -0.91
N LEU A 82 -1.16 -11.29 -1.91
CA LEU A 82 -1.75 -11.28 -3.26
C LEU A 82 -1.62 -12.62 -4.00
N PHE A 83 -0.76 -13.50 -3.52
CA PHE A 83 -0.56 -14.84 -4.08
C PHE A 83 -1.25 -15.94 -3.27
N VAL A 84 -2.05 -15.59 -2.25
CA VAL A 84 -2.82 -16.55 -1.45
C VAL A 84 -4.16 -16.80 -2.11
N ALA A 85 -4.41 -18.03 -2.51
CA ALA A 85 -5.69 -18.43 -3.12
C ALA A 85 -6.85 -18.26 -2.13
N GLY A 86 -7.94 -17.64 -2.60
CA GLY A 86 -9.12 -17.35 -1.79
C GLY A 86 -9.00 -16.10 -0.93
N ALA A 87 -7.85 -15.42 -0.97
CA ALA A 87 -7.71 -14.11 -0.33
C ALA A 87 -8.42 -13.02 -1.15
N GLU A 88 -8.84 -11.93 -0.49
CA GLU A 88 -9.48 -10.78 -1.09
C GLU A 88 -8.79 -9.49 -0.62
N TRP A 89 -8.31 -8.68 -1.57
CA TRP A 89 -7.59 -7.46 -1.29
C TRP A 89 -8.13 -6.28 -2.09
N HIS A 90 -8.25 -5.13 -1.43
CA HIS A 90 -8.72 -3.89 -2.03
C HIS A 90 -7.56 -2.90 -2.12
N ILE A 91 -7.30 -2.36 -3.32
CA ILE A 91 -6.25 -1.36 -3.54
C ILE A 91 -6.91 -0.04 -3.92
N TYR A 92 -6.63 0.99 -3.14
CA TYR A 92 -7.13 2.34 -3.31
C TYR A 92 -5.97 3.25 -3.73
N GLY A 93 -6.21 4.17 -4.63
CA GLY A 93 -5.19 5.15 -5.01
C GLY A 93 -5.79 6.31 -5.81
N PRO A 94 -5.04 7.40 -6.00
CA PRO A 94 -5.54 8.57 -6.69
C PRO A 94 -5.97 8.24 -8.11
N ARG A 95 -7.09 8.83 -8.53
CA ARG A 95 -7.61 8.69 -9.88
C ARG A 95 -6.67 9.37 -10.87
N GLY A 96 -5.96 8.57 -11.66
CA GLY A 96 -5.01 9.05 -12.65
C GLY A 96 -5.67 9.80 -13.82
N ILE A 97 -4.86 10.58 -14.55
CA ILE A 97 -5.27 11.22 -15.80
C ILE A 97 -4.83 10.30 -16.95
N GLY A 98 -5.80 9.67 -17.63
CA GLY A 98 -5.55 8.88 -18.84
C GLY A 98 -5.15 7.42 -18.61
N GLN A 99 -4.83 7.01 -17.39
CA GLN A 99 -4.55 5.61 -17.02
C GLN A 99 -5.27 5.25 -15.72
N SER A 100 -5.82 4.05 -15.63
CA SER A 100 -6.41 3.57 -14.38
C SER A 100 -5.32 3.21 -13.36
N LEU A 101 -5.67 3.22 -12.08
CA LEU A 101 -4.76 2.72 -11.01
C LEU A 101 -4.26 1.30 -11.33
N ARG A 102 -5.15 0.42 -11.81
CA ARG A 102 -4.79 -0.93 -12.22
C ARG A 102 -3.73 -0.94 -13.33
N ASP A 103 -3.88 -0.08 -14.36
CA ASP A 103 -2.96 -0.05 -15.50
C ASP A 103 -1.58 0.45 -15.07
N VAL A 104 -1.51 1.46 -14.21
CA VAL A 104 -0.24 1.95 -13.65
C VAL A 104 0.45 0.86 -12.83
N LEU A 105 -0.29 0.15 -11.97
CA LEU A 105 0.27 -0.95 -11.19
C LEU A 105 0.66 -2.15 -12.07
N ALA A 106 -0.07 -2.39 -13.18
CA ALA A 106 0.28 -3.43 -14.14
C ALA A 106 1.57 -3.10 -14.90
N ALA A 107 1.80 -1.83 -15.21
CA ALA A 107 2.98 -1.41 -15.97
C ALA A 107 4.31 -1.73 -15.25
N GLN A 108 4.36 -1.67 -13.91
CA GLN A 108 5.56 -2.09 -13.17
C GLN A 108 5.81 -3.62 -13.24
N MET A 109 4.79 -4.40 -13.61
CA MET A 109 4.85 -5.84 -13.79
C MET A 109 4.82 -6.23 -15.28
N ASP A 110 5.20 -5.30 -16.17
CA ASP A 110 5.40 -5.62 -17.58
C ASP A 110 6.52 -6.65 -17.73
N TYR A 111 6.35 -7.59 -18.68
CA TYR A 111 7.29 -8.69 -18.92
C TYR A 111 8.73 -8.22 -19.17
N ALA A 112 8.91 -7.00 -19.68
CA ALA A 112 10.23 -6.42 -19.87
C ALA A 112 10.97 -6.17 -18.55
N TYR A 113 10.27 -6.05 -17.42
CA TYR A 113 10.82 -5.68 -16.12
C TYR A 113 10.55 -6.71 -15.03
N PHE A 114 9.49 -7.52 -15.18
CA PHE A 114 9.08 -8.46 -14.15
C PHE A 114 8.61 -9.80 -14.77
N PRO A 115 8.92 -10.95 -14.15
CA PRO A 115 8.69 -12.27 -14.78
C PRO A 115 7.23 -12.69 -14.81
N VAL A 116 6.34 -12.03 -14.04
CA VAL A 116 4.91 -12.32 -14.01
C VAL A 116 4.08 -11.03 -14.04
N THR A 117 2.89 -11.10 -14.57
CA THR A 117 1.94 -9.98 -14.63
C THR A 117 0.98 -9.99 -13.44
N LEU A 118 0.13 -8.97 -13.28
CA LEU A 118 -0.93 -8.94 -12.27
C LEU A 118 -1.86 -10.17 -12.31
N ASN A 119 -1.98 -10.82 -13.47
CA ASN A 119 -2.81 -12.03 -13.60
C ASN A 119 -2.25 -13.25 -12.85
N ALA A 120 -1.02 -13.18 -12.35
CA ALA A 120 -0.44 -14.21 -11.48
C ALA A 120 -0.92 -14.13 -10.03
N PHE A 121 -1.60 -13.04 -9.64
CA PHE A 121 -2.21 -12.95 -8.32
C PHE A 121 -3.29 -14.03 -8.16
N ALA A 122 -3.19 -14.83 -7.11
CA ALA A 122 -4.17 -15.84 -6.75
C ALA A 122 -5.32 -15.29 -5.90
N ALA A 123 -5.09 -14.15 -5.26
CA ALA A 123 -6.10 -13.39 -4.54
C ALA A 123 -7.04 -12.67 -5.51
N GLN A 124 -8.29 -12.46 -5.08
CA GLN A 124 -9.20 -11.54 -5.73
C GLN A 124 -8.78 -10.11 -5.38
N VAL A 125 -8.48 -9.27 -6.38
CA VAL A 125 -7.99 -7.91 -6.17
C VAL A 125 -8.96 -6.90 -6.78
N HIS A 126 -9.44 -5.97 -5.95
CA HIS A 126 -10.33 -4.88 -6.32
C HIS A 126 -9.57 -3.56 -6.34
N TYR A 127 -9.72 -2.79 -7.42
CA TYR A 127 -9.06 -1.49 -7.57
C TYR A 127 -10.08 -0.37 -7.43
N HIS A 128 -9.79 0.60 -6.57
CA HIS A 128 -10.65 1.74 -6.26
C HIS A 128 -9.90 3.04 -6.53
N GLU A 129 -10.41 3.81 -7.48
CA GLU A 129 -9.87 5.14 -7.76
C GLU A 129 -10.55 6.17 -6.85
N ILE A 130 -9.74 6.90 -6.11
CA ILE A 130 -10.21 7.88 -5.13
C ILE A 130 -9.87 9.31 -5.56
N VAL A 131 -10.65 10.23 -5.04
CA VAL A 131 -10.45 11.69 -5.13
C VAL A 131 -10.50 12.27 -3.72
N GLU A 132 -10.33 13.57 -3.58
CA GLU A 132 -10.56 14.23 -2.29
C GLU A 132 -11.96 13.96 -1.76
N GLY A 133 -12.05 13.72 -0.45
CA GLY A 133 -13.32 13.46 0.21
C GLY A 133 -13.17 12.52 1.41
N GLY A 134 -14.16 11.65 1.61
CA GLY A 134 -14.15 10.68 2.69
C GLY A 134 -14.93 9.42 2.34
N PHE A 135 -14.49 8.30 2.89
CA PHE A 135 -15.14 7.00 2.78
C PHE A 135 -14.80 6.14 3.98
N SER A 136 -15.52 5.04 4.16
CA SER A 136 -15.21 4.07 5.21
C SER A 136 -14.65 2.79 4.61
N ILE A 137 -13.72 2.18 5.33
CA ILE A 137 -13.29 0.80 5.18
C ILE A 137 -13.63 0.12 6.51
N ASP A 138 -14.61 -0.76 6.48
CA ASP A 138 -15.14 -1.44 7.67
C ASP A 138 -15.42 -0.43 8.80
N ASP A 139 -14.70 -0.51 9.91
CA ASP A 139 -14.80 0.34 11.09
C ASP A 139 -13.91 1.60 11.04
N VAL A 140 -13.12 1.77 9.97
CA VAL A 140 -12.18 2.89 9.83
C VAL A 140 -12.76 3.95 8.89
N TRP A 141 -12.92 5.18 9.38
CA TRP A 141 -13.22 6.34 8.55
C TRP A 141 -11.94 6.91 7.95
N ILE A 142 -11.97 7.22 6.65
CA ILE A 142 -10.81 7.75 5.91
C ILE A 142 -11.20 9.05 5.23
N ALA A 143 -10.49 10.12 5.55
CA ALA A 143 -10.54 11.38 4.81
C ALA A 143 -9.29 11.49 3.92
N THR A 144 -9.48 12.03 2.71
CA THR A 144 -8.45 12.18 1.68
C THR A 144 -8.32 13.62 1.23
N GLN A 145 -7.09 14.06 0.99
CA GLN A 145 -6.79 15.39 0.46
C GLN A 145 -5.59 15.33 -0.48
N TYR A 146 -5.62 16.11 -1.57
CA TYR A 146 -4.46 16.24 -2.45
C TYR A 146 -3.34 17.00 -1.78
N LEU A 147 -2.12 16.52 -2.00
CA LEU A 147 -0.88 17.13 -1.52
C LEU A 147 -0.14 17.80 -2.70
N ASN A 148 0.73 18.76 -2.36
CA ASN A 148 1.51 19.48 -3.35
C ASN A 148 2.80 18.71 -3.70
N HIS A 149 2.71 17.84 -4.70
CA HIS A 149 3.80 17.00 -5.19
C HIS A 149 3.74 16.90 -6.73
N PRO A 150 4.84 16.67 -7.47
CA PRO A 150 4.83 16.56 -8.93
C PRO A 150 3.91 15.47 -9.48
N ALA A 151 3.80 14.33 -8.79
CA ALA A 151 2.78 13.32 -9.07
C ALA A 151 1.48 13.65 -8.30
N LEU A 152 0.34 13.21 -8.83
CA LEU A 152 -0.94 13.31 -8.13
C LEU A 152 -0.86 12.48 -6.84
N THR A 153 -0.76 13.15 -5.71
CA THR A 153 -0.52 12.55 -4.39
C THR A 153 -1.68 12.85 -3.46
N VAL A 154 -2.10 11.81 -2.72
CA VAL A 154 -3.19 11.88 -1.73
C VAL A 154 -2.61 11.64 -0.34
N GLY A 155 -2.88 12.56 0.58
CA GLY A 155 -2.74 12.33 2.01
C GLY A 155 -3.99 11.66 2.58
N TYR A 156 -3.81 10.88 3.61
CA TYR A 156 -4.86 10.11 4.28
C TYR A 156 -4.93 10.49 5.75
N ARG A 157 -6.14 10.73 6.25
CA ARG A 157 -6.45 10.76 7.68
C ARG A 157 -7.36 9.57 7.98
N LEU A 158 -6.92 8.69 8.86
CA LEU A 158 -7.67 7.51 9.30
C LEU A 158 -8.16 7.73 10.72
N GLU A 159 -9.41 7.38 10.99
CA GLU A 159 -10.03 7.48 12.31
C GLU A 159 -10.67 6.13 12.68
N ALA A 160 -10.25 5.56 13.80
CA ALA A 160 -10.81 4.34 14.39
C ALA A 160 -10.47 4.30 15.89
N ASP A 161 -11.17 3.51 16.67
CA ASP A 161 -10.86 3.21 18.09
C ASP A 161 -10.68 4.47 18.96
N GLY A 162 -11.40 5.57 18.63
CA GLY A 162 -11.27 6.86 19.31
C GLY A 162 -9.98 7.62 19.06
N GLY A 163 -9.13 7.15 18.14
CA GLY A 163 -7.88 7.78 17.71
C GLY A 163 -7.90 8.22 16.25
N SER A 164 -6.87 8.96 15.85
CA SER A 164 -6.65 9.31 14.45
C SER A 164 -5.17 9.32 14.09
N VAL A 165 -4.89 8.99 12.82
CA VAL A 165 -3.55 9.04 12.23
C VAL A 165 -3.64 9.80 10.92
N VAL A 166 -2.67 10.68 10.68
CA VAL A 166 -2.49 11.35 9.39
C VAL A 166 -1.23 10.82 8.72
N TYR A 167 -1.37 10.38 7.49
CA TYR A 167 -0.26 10.04 6.61
C TYR A 167 -0.20 11.06 5.47
N ALA A 168 0.89 11.79 5.43
CA ALA A 168 1.21 12.76 4.38
C ALA A 168 2.71 12.61 4.10
N SER A 169 3.04 11.84 3.07
CA SER A 169 4.40 11.70 2.54
C SER A 169 4.52 12.55 1.28
N ASP A 170 5.70 13.05 1.01
CA ASP A 170 6.09 13.80 -0.21
C ASP A 170 5.36 15.11 -0.47
#